data_36d49779715891b8e6d14d9b5437841a
#
_entry.id   36d49779715891b8e6d14d9b5437841a
#
_cell.length_a   1.000
_cell.length_b   1.000
_cell.length_c   1.000
_cell.angle_alpha   90.00
_cell.angle_beta   90.00
_cell.angle_gamma   90.00
#
_symmetry.space_group_name_H-M   'P 1'
#
loop_
_entity.id
_entity.type
_entity.pdbx_description
1 polymer ?
#
loop_
_entity_poly.entity_id
_entity_poly.type
_entity_poly.pdbx_seq_one_letter_code
_entity_poly.pdbx_strand_id
1 'polypeptide(L)'
;MPGISARGLSHEGRKQLAVNLTRVLALYRSILDAYIIEFFTDNLWDTLPCSWQEALDGLKPPQLATMLLGMPGEGEVVRYRSVWPLTLLALKSTACALAFTRTPGFQTPSEFLENPSQSSRLTAPFRKHVRPKKQHEIRRLGELVKKLSDFTGCTQVVDVGSGQGHLSRFMALGLGLMVKSIEGDQRLVERAQRLDQELLQALEKEEKRNPQVVQTSPRHSPHHVVRWVDPTALCEELLLPLENPCQGRARLLLTGLHACGDLSVALLRHFSCCPEVVALASVGCCYMKLSDPGGYPLSQWVAGLPGYELPYRLREGACHALEEYAERLQKAGPGLRTHCYRAALETVIRRARPELRRPGVQGIPRVHELKIEEYVQQGLQRVGLDPQLPLNLAALQAHLAQENRVVAFFSLALLLAPLVETLILLDRLLYLQEQALSPRFPC
;
A
#
# COMPACT_ATOMS: atom_id res chain seq x y z
N MET A 1 -16.76 7.18 -11.24
CA MET A 1 -17.37 8.27 -10.46
C MET A 1 -16.30 8.94 -9.63
N PRO A 2 -16.32 10.27 -9.44
CA PRO A 2 -15.32 10.94 -8.62
C PRO A 2 -15.57 10.57 -7.15
N GLY A 3 -14.53 10.07 -6.47
CA GLY A 3 -14.52 9.89 -5.02
C GLY A 3 -14.45 11.23 -4.27
N ILE A 4 -14.32 11.19 -2.95
CA ILE A 4 -14.25 12.38 -2.10
C ILE A 4 -12.81 12.92 -2.06
N SER A 5 -12.63 14.23 -2.27
CA SER A 5 -11.34 14.87 -2.04
C SER A 5 -11.12 15.12 -0.54
N ALA A 6 -10.08 14.55 0.05
CA ALA A 6 -9.74 14.77 1.45
C ALA A 6 -9.50 16.25 1.80
N ARG A 7 -9.04 17.05 0.82
CA ARG A 7 -8.76 18.48 0.99
C ARG A 7 -10.02 19.35 1.10
N GLY A 8 -11.12 18.91 0.47
CA GLY A 8 -12.39 19.66 0.44
C GLY A 8 -13.29 19.43 1.65
N LEU A 9 -12.95 18.49 2.54
CA LEU A 9 -13.79 18.16 3.68
C LEU A 9 -13.50 19.06 4.89
N SER A 10 -14.57 19.65 5.45
CA SER A 10 -14.51 20.29 6.77
C SER A 10 -14.22 19.26 7.88
N HIS A 11 -13.89 19.74 9.06
CA HIS A 11 -13.68 18.87 10.23
C HIS A 11 -14.90 17.98 10.49
N GLU A 12 -16.08 18.58 10.53
CA GLU A 12 -17.34 17.86 10.73
C GLU A 12 -17.65 16.89 9.56
N GLY A 13 -17.34 17.29 8.32
CA GLY A 13 -17.47 16.42 7.15
C GLY A 13 -16.57 15.17 7.24
N ARG A 14 -15.38 15.29 7.83
CA ARG A 14 -14.48 14.15 8.09
C ARG A 14 -15.02 13.21 9.13
N LYS A 15 -15.57 13.76 10.24
CA LYS A 15 -16.24 12.98 11.28
C LYS A 15 -17.44 12.20 10.72
N GLN A 16 -18.30 12.88 9.95
CA GLN A 16 -19.45 12.26 9.34
C GLN A 16 -19.05 11.17 8.32
N LEU A 17 -18.00 11.39 7.56
CA LEU A 17 -17.46 10.37 6.64
C LEU A 17 -16.98 9.14 7.41
N ALA A 18 -16.30 9.29 8.56
CA ALA A 18 -15.89 8.16 9.39
C ALA A 18 -17.10 7.35 9.87
N VAL A 19 -18.18 8.00 10.32
CA VAL A 19 -19.43 7.34 10.71
C VAL A 19 -20.03 6.57 9.54
N ASN A 20 -20.08 7.14 8.35
CA ASN A 20 -20.61 6.47 7.16
C ASN A 20 -19.76 5.26 6.76
N LEU A 21 -18.43 5.39 6.81
CA LEU A 21 -17.50 4.30 6.50
C LEU A 21 -17.67 3.14 7.47
N THR A 22 -17.69 3.39 8.79
CA THR A 22 -17.84 2.30 9.78
C THR A 22 -19.17 1.56 9.59
N ARG A 23 -20.27 2.28 9.31
CA ARG A 23 -21.57 1.67 9.02
C ARG A 23 -21.57 0.79 7.77
N VAL A 24 -20.96 1.27 6.68
CA VAL A 24 -20.90 0.49 5.43
C VAL A 24 -19.99 -0.72 5.59
N LEU A 25 -18.83 -0.57 6.23
CA LEU A 25 -17.92 -1.69 6.48
C LEU A 25 -18.56 -2.74 7.40
N ALA A 26 -19.33 -2.33 8.41
CA ALA A 26 -20.10 -3.24 9.26
C ALA A 26 -21.18 -4.00 8.48
N LEU A 27 -21.90 -3.33 7.57
CA LEU A 27 -22.94 -3.95 6.73
C LEU A 27 -22.38 -5.06 5.83
N TYR A 28 -21.19 -4.89 5.28
CA TYR A 28 -20.55 -5.85 4.38
C TYR A 28 -19.44 -6.67 5.05
N ARG A 29 -19.49 -6.79 6.37
CA ARG A 29 -18.46 -7.46 7.18
C ARG A 29 -18.24 -8.91 6.75
N SER A 30 -19.29 -9.65 6.40
CA SER A 30 -19.19 -11.04 5.95
C SER A 30 -18.30 -11.20 4.70
N ILE A 31 -18.35 -10.24 3.77
CA ILE A 31 -17.49 -10.24 2.57
C ILE A 31 -16.05 -9.86 2.94
N LEU A 32 -15.88 -8.88 3.83
CA LEU A 32 -14.57 -8.36 4.22
C LEU A 32 -13.77 -9.34 5.10
N ASP A 33 -14.42 -10.06 6.00
CA ASP A 33 -13.78 -11.05 6.87
C ASP A 33 -13.48 -12.37 6.16
N ALA A 34 -14.12 -12.62 5.01
CA ALA A 34 -13.93 -13.84 4.25
C ALA A 34 -12.51 -13.96 3.69
N TYR A 35 -11.89 -15.10 3.92
CA TYR A 35 -10.62 -15.45 3.29
C TYR A 35 -10.88 -16.18 1.97
N ILE A 36 -10.45 -15.62 0.85
CA ILE A 36 -10.68 -16.23 -0.47
C ILE A 36 -10.13 -17.67 -0.58
N ILE A 37 -9.12 -18.00 0.19
CA ILE A 37 -8.58 -19.36 0.27
C ILE A 37 -9.61 -20.36 0.84
N GLU A 38 -10.59 -19.89 1.61
CA GLU A 38 -11.66 -20.69 2.19
C GLU A 38 -12.93 -20.74 1.32
N PHE A 39 -12.85 -20.28 0.08
CA PHE A 39 -14.00 -20.14 -0.82
C PHE A 39 -14.84 -21.42 -0.92
N PHE A 40 -14.20 -22.57 -1.08
CA PHE A 40 -14.89 -23.87 -1.19
C PHE A 40 -15.15 -24.53 0.15
N THR A 41 -14.27 -24.37 1.14
CA THR A 41 -14.44 -24.99 2.46
C THR A 41 -15.56 -24.35 3.28
N ASP A 42 -15.78 -23.06 3.10
CA ASP A 42 -16.76 -22.29 3.87
C ASP A 42 -17.95 -21.84 2.98
N ASN A 43 -18.04 -22.38 1.75
CA ASN A 43 -19.12 -22.11 0.79
C ASN A 43 -19.40 -20.60 0.62
N LEU A 44 -18.33 -19.79 0.44
CA LEU A 44 -18.45 -18.33 0.44
C LEU A 44 -19.42 -17.79 -0.61
N TRP A 45 -19.55 -18.47 -1.77
CA TRP A 45 -20.49 -18.05 -2.79
C TRP A 45 -21.93 -18.03 -2.30
N ASP A 46 -22.30 -19.04 -1.51
CA ASP A 46 -23.67 -19.22 -1.00
C ASP A 46 -24.00 -18.23 0.14
N THR A 47 -22.99 -17.53 0.67
CA THR A 47 -23.21 -16.44 1.63
C THR A 47 -23.71 -15.14 0.99
N LEU A 48 -23.59 -15.02 -0.33
CA LEU A 48 -24.09 -13.88 -1.08
C LEU A 48 -25.61 -13.99 -1.29
N PRO A 49 -26.34 -12.85 -1.36
CA PRO A 49 -27.75 -12.88 -1.75
C PRO A 49 -27.94 -13.58 -3.10
N CYS A 50 -28.98 -14.43 -3.24
CA CYS A 50 -29.23 -15.17 -4.49
C CYS A 50 -29.28 -14.26 -5.73
N SER A 51 -29.87 -13.08 -5.61
CA SER A 51 -29.91 -12.10 -6.71
C SER A 51 -28.53 -11.58 -7.10
N TRP A 52 -27.56 -11.53 -6.16
CA TRP A 52 -26.18 -11.18 -6.47
C TRP A 52 -25.47 -12.33 -7.17
N GLN A 53 -25.71 -13.56 -6.70
CA GLN A 53 -25.17 -14.75 -7.34
C GLN A 53 -25.61 -14.81 -8.81
N GLU A 54 -26.90 -14.64 -9.09
CA GLU A 54 -27.46 -14.61 -10.44
C GLU A 54 -26.86 -13.51 -11.32
N ALA A 55 -26.66 -12.31 -10.76
CA ALA A 55 -26.10 -11.18 -11.51
C ALA A 55 -24.60 -11.32 -11.81
N LEU A 56 -23.85 -11.99 -10.93
CA LEU A 56 -22.39 -12.16 -11.02
C LEU A 56 -21.97 -13.47 -11.65
N ASP A 57 -22.84 -14.51 -11.60
CA ASP A 57 -22.56 -15.81 -12.19
C ASP A 57 -22.39 -15.71 -13.72
N GLY A 58 -21.39 -16.32 -14.23
CA GLY A 58 -21.09 -16.29 -15.67
C GLY A 58 -20.42 -14.99 -16.17
N LEU A 59 -20.23 -13.97 -15.35
CA LEU A 59 -19.44 -12.80 -15.76
C LEU A 59 -17.96 -13.18 -15.91
N LYS A 60 -17.41 -12.83 -17.06
CA LYS A 60 -15.98 -12.99 -17.34
C LYS A 60 -15.17 -11.87 -16.67
N PRO A 61 -13.87 -12.07 -16.39
CA PRO A 61 -13.03 -11.08 -15.74
C PRO A 61 -13.12 -9.66 -16.33
N PRO A 62 -13.07 -9.43 -17.66
CA PRO A 62 -13.23 -8.08 -18.21
C PRO A 62 -14.59 -7.44 -17.88
N GLN A 63 -15.65 -8.25 -17.84
CA GLN A 63 -16.99 -7.76 -17.47
C GLN A 63 -17.05 -7.37 -16.00
N LEU A 64 -16.38 -8.10 -15.09
CA LEU A 64 -16.26 -7.73 -13.68
C LEU A 64 -15.52 -6.39 -13.52
N ALA A 65 -14.43 -6.17 -14.26
CA ALA A 65 -13.71 -4.89 -14.24
C ALA A 65 -14.62 -3.74 -14.64
N THR A 66 -15.35 -3.89 -15.74
CA THR A 66 -16.22 -2.85 -16.31
C THR A 66 -17.50 -2.65 -15.49
N MET A 67 -18.22 -3.73 -15.20
CA MET A 67 -19.57 -3.66 -14.63
C MET A 67 -19.55 -3.53 -13.11
N LEU A 68 -18.69 -4.28 -12.41
CA LEU A 68 -18.61 -4.27 -10.95
C LEU A 68 -17.67 -3.19 -10.45
N LEU A 69 -16.42 -3.16 -10.91
CA LEU A 69 -15.44 -2.19 -10.42
C LEU A 69 -15.57 -0.80 -11.06
N GLY A 70 -16.37 -0.68 -12.12
CA GLY A 70 -16.62 0.61 -12.77
C GLY A 70 -15.41 1.16 -13.51
N MET A 71 -14.52 0.29 -13.95
CA MET A 71 -13.28 0.60 -14.67
C MET A 71 -13.34 -0.01 -16.09
N PRO A 72 -14.07 0.62 -17.03
CA PRO A 72 -14.13 0.17 -18.41
C PRO A 72 -12.76 0.28 -19.08
N GLY A 73 -12.50 -0.60 -20.05
CA GLY A 73 -11.38 -0.46 -20.96
C GLY A 73 -11.51 0.81 -21.81
N GLU A 74 -10.45 1.16 -22.52
CA GLU A 74 -10.42 2.35 -23.38
C GLU A 74 -11.49 2.23 -24.47
N GLY A 75 -12.40 3.20 -24.54
CA GLY A 75 -13.52 3.22 -25.50
C GLY A 75 -14.70 2.27 -25.17
N GLU A 76 -14.66 1.54 -24.08
CA GLU A 76 -15.70 0.59 -23.69
C GLU A 76 -16.88 1.29 -23.02
N VAL A 77 -18.10 1.02 -23.51
CA VAL A 77 -19.35 1.50 -22.91
C VAL A 77 -19.93 0.43 -21.99
N VAL A 78 -20.21 0.80 -20.75
CA VAL A 78 -20.84 -0.11 -19.77
C VAL A 78 -22.27 -0.44 -20.21
N ARG A 79 -22.50 -1.71 -20.57
CA ARG A 79 -23.83 -2.21 -20.92
C ARG A 79 -24.18 -3.40 -20.02
N TYR A 80 -25.22 -3.24 -19.20
CA TYR A 80 -25.77 -4.33 -18.41
C TYR A 80 -26.63 -5.23 -19.30
N ARG A 81 -26.39 -6.53 -19.25
CA ARG A 81 -27.16 -7.52 -20.02
C ARG A 81 -28.46 -7.93 -19.34
N SER A 82 -28.57 -7.67 -18.05
CA SER A 82 -29.73 -7.98 -17.20
C SER A 82 -29.93 -6.85 -16.19
N VAL A 83 -31.06 -6.84 -15.53
CA VAL A 83 -31.31 -5.92 -14.41
C VAL A 83 -30.47 -6.37 -13.22
N TRP A 84 -29.58 -5.49 -12.77
CA TRP A 84 -28.78 -5.75 -11.58
C TRP A 84 -29.59 -5.43 -10.32
N PRO A 85 -29.39 -6.23 -9.24
CA PRO A 85 -30.02 -5.95 -7.95
C PRO A 85 -29.67 -4.55 -7.44
N LEU A 86 -30.67 -3.81 -6.97
CA LEU A 86 -30.47 -2.45 -6.45
C LEU A 86 -29.45 -2.42 -5.31
N THR A 87 -29.41 -3.46 -4.47
CA THR A 87 -28.45 -3.58 -3.37
C THR A 87 -27.00 -3.72 -3.86
N LEU A 88 -26.77 -4.42 -4.97
CA LEU A 88 -25.45 -4.54 -5.58
C LEU A 88 -25.02 -3.23 -6.25
N LEU A 89 -25.95 -2.55 -6.92
CA LEU A 89 -25.70 -1.21 -7.48
C LEU A 89 -25.43 -0.17 -6.38
N ALA A 90 -26.17 -0.25 -5.26
CA ALA A 90 -25.96 0.60 -4.10
C ALA A 90 -24.56 0.36 -3.49
N LEU A 91 -24.15 -0.91 -3.30
CA LEU A 91 -22.80 -1.23 -2.85
C LEU A 91 -21.73 -0.59 -3.74
N LYS A 92 -21.83 -0.81 -5.07
CA LYS A 92 -20.90 -0.24 -6.04
C LYS A 92 -20.83 1.29 -5.95
N SER A 93 -22.00 1.93 -5.95
CA SER A 93 -22.10 3.40 -5.89
C SER A 93 -21.52 3.94 -4.58
N THR A 94 -21.84 3.31 -3.45
CA THR A 94 -21.37 3.70 -2.12
C THR A 94 -19.86 3.52 -1.98
N ALA A 95 -19.32 2.40 -2.47
CA ALA A 95 -17.88 2.15 -2.45
C ALA A 95 -17.10 3.23 -3.23
N CYS A 96 -17.62 3.65 -4.38
CA CYS A 96 -17.01 4.74 -5.15
C CYS A 96 -17.19 6.12 -4.48
N ALA A 97 -18.38 6.39 -3.92
CA ALA A 97 -18.74 7.70 -3.38
C ALA A 97 -18.04 8.02 -2.06
N LEU A 98 -17.80 7.03 -1.20
CA LEU A 98 -17.17 7.22 0.13
C LEU A 98 -15.65 7.05 0.13
N ALA A 99 -15.05 6.51 -0.92
CA ALA A 99 -13.60 6.40 -1.01
C ALA A 99 -12.94 7.76 -1.30
N PHE A 100 -11.75 7.97 -0.76
CA PHE A 100 -10.93 9.09 -1.21
C PHE A 100 -10.61 8.97 -2.69
N THR A 101 -10.60 10.12 -3.38
CA THR A 101 -10.28 10.20 -4.81
C THR A 101 -8.94 9.56 -5.09
N ARG A 102 -8.93 8.60 -6.00
CA ARG A 102 -7.73 7.95 -6.51
C ARG A 102 -7.48 8.45 -7.94
N THR A 103 -6.21 8.45 -8.35
CA THR A 103 -5.88 8.79 -9.75
C THR A 103 -6.55 7.78 -10.69
N PRO A 104 -7.32 8.22 -11.68
CA PRO A 104 -7.98 7.31 -12.61
C PRO A 104 -6.95 6.53 -13.43
N GLY A 105 -7.14 5.22 -13.50
CA GLY A 105 -6.37 4.34 -14.37
C GLY A 105 -4.92 4.10 -13.90
N PHE A 106 -4.45 2.87 -14.15
CA PHE A 106 -3.04 2.52 -14.01
C PHE A 106 -2.33 2.82 -15.32
N GLN A 107 -1.91 4.07 -15.51
CA GLN A 107 -1.14 4.46 -16.67
C GLN A 107 0.36 4.30 -16.38
N THR A 108 1.10 3.76 -17.34
CA THR A 108 2.55 3.78 -17.28
C THR A 108 3.02 5.22 -17.12
N PRO A 109 3.77 5.56 -16.04
CA PRO A 109 4.24 6.94 -15.88
C PRO A 109 5.01 7.42 -17.11
N SER A 110 4.76 8.65 -17.52
CA SER A 110 5.35 9.23 -18.75
C SER A 110 6.87 9.10 -18.83
N GLU A 111 7.52 9.04 -17.67
CA GLU A 111 8.98 8.85 -17.57
C GLU A 111 9.48 7.46 -17.99
N PHE A 112 8.58 6.48 -18.18
CA PHE A 112 8.91 5.10 -18.61
C PHE A 112 8.31 4.72 -19.97
N LEU A 113 7.69 5.66 -20.69
CA LEU A 113 7.09 5.37 -21.99
C LEU A 113 8.12 4.93 -23.03
N GLU A 114 9.28 5.59 -23.05
CA GLU A 114 10.37 5.29 -24.00
C GLU A 114 11.21 4.09 -23.52
N ASN A 115 11.41 3.95 -22.22
CA ASN A 115 12.20 2.86 -21.64
C ASN A 115 11.54 2.34 -20.35
N PRO A 116 10.90 1.16 -20.39
CA PRO A 116 10.22 0.60 -19.21
C PRO A 116 11.14 0.32 -18.01
N SER A 117 12.47 0.29 -18.22
CA SER A 117 13.44 -0.02 -17.17
C SER A 117 14.14 1.22 -16.59
N GLN A 118 14.02 2.38 -17.24
CA GLN A 118 14.79 3.59 -16.88
C GLN A 118 13.92 4.83 -16.94
N SER A 119 13.76 5.51 -15.80
CA SER A 119 13.10 6.82 -15.76
C SER A 119 13.87 7.85 -16.57
N SER A 120 13.20 8.52 -17.50
CA SER A 120 13.78 9.66 -18.24
C SER A 120 13.99 10.90 -17.36
N ARG A 121 13.39 10.95 -16.18
CA ARG A 121 13.44 12.07 -15.23
C ARG A 121 14.47 11.91 -14.10
N LEU A 122 15.13 10.76 -14.01
CA LEU A 122 16.29 10.55 -13.15
C LEU A 122 17.54 10.42 -14.02
N THR A 123 18.63 11.08 -13.64
CA THR A 123 19.91 10.93 -14.33
C THR A 123 20.50 9.54 -14.13
N ALA A 124 21.36 9.11 -15.05
CA ALA A 124 21.93 7.77 -15.05
C ALA A 124 22.60 7.37 -13.71
N PRO A 125 23.37 8.25 -13.03
CA PRO A 125 23.98 7.92 -11.74
C PRO A 125 22.94 7.57 -10.67
N PHE A 126 21.80 8.28 -10.60
CA PHE A 126 20.75 8.00 -9.61
C PHE A 126 19.91 6.77 -9.93
N ARG A 127 19.92 6.29 -11.18
CA ARG A 127 19.21 5.06 -11.60
C ARG A 127 19.98 3.78 -11.28
N LYS A 128 21.30 3.90 -11.11
CA LYS A 128 22.18 2.75 -10.86
C LYS A 128 21.71 1.97 -9.61
N HIS A 129 21.56 0.67 -9.74
CA HIS A 129 21.08 -0.25 -8.71
C HIS A 129 19.62 -0.02 -8.21
N VAL A 130 18.82 0.76 -8.93
CA VAL A 130 17.44 1.10 -8.55
C VAL A 130 16.45 0.53 -9.55
N ARG A 131 15.51 -0.32 -9.10
CA ARG A 131 14.46 -0.89 -9.94
C ARG A 131 13.49 0.20 -10.43
N PRO A 132 12.83 0.05 -11.60
CA PRO A 132 11.97 1.08 -12.20
C PRO A 132 10.91 1.64 -11.26
N LYS A 133 10.15 0.77 -10.60
CA LYS A 133 9.17 1.19 -9.58
C LYS A 133 9.81 2.09 -8.52
N LYS A 134 10.97 1.70 -8.01
CA LYS A 134 11.68 2.46 -6.98
C LYS A 134 12.23 3.79 -7.51
N GLN A 135 12.66 3.85 -8.78
CA GLN A 135 13.06 5.11 -9.43
C GLN A 135 11.90 6.12 -9.43
N HIS A 136 10.70 5.68 -9.77
CA HIS A 136 9.49 6.51 -9.72
C HIS A 136 9.18 7.01 -8.31
N GLU A 137 9.16 6.10 -7.34
CA GLU A 137 8.84 6.41 -5.93
C GLU A 137 9.82 7.44 -5.36
N ILE A 138 11.12 7.24 -5.53
CA ILE A 138 12.18 8.13 -5.05
C ILE A 138 12.03 9.52 -5.65
N ARG A 139 11.84 9.60 -6.98
CA ARG A 139 11.68 10.87 -7.66
C ARG A 139 10.45 11.62 -7.17
N ARG A 140 9.29 10.95 -7.14
CA ARG A 140 8.02 11.59 -6.75
C ARG A 140 8.03 12.07 -5.31
N LEU A 141 8.52 11.26 -4.38
CA LEU A 141 8.60 11.65 -2.98
C LEU A 141 9.70 12.72 -2.76
N GLY A 142 10.86 12.57 -3.38
CA GLY A 142 11.92 13.58 -3.29
C GLY A 142 11.47 14.95 -3.81
N GLU A 143 10.79 15.02 -4.95
CA GLU A 143 10.22 16.27 -5.48
C GLU A 143 9.16 16.87 -4.54
N LEU A 144 8.33 16.02 -3.88
CA LEU A 144 7.36 16.49 -2.88
C LEU A 144 8.06 17.07 -1.66
N VAL A 145 9.08 16.38 -1.13
CA VAL A 145 9.87 16.87 0.02
C VAL A 145 10.57 18.17 -0.34
N LYS A 146 11.12 18.31 -1.56
CA LYS A 146 11.73 19.57 -2.02
C LYS A 146 10.70 20.71 -2.06
N LYS A 147 9.49 20.46 -2.55
CA LYS A 147 8.41 21.48 -2.52
C LYS A 147 8.02 21.87 -1.09
N LEU A 148 7.98 20.92 -0.17
CA LEU A 148 7.74 21.21 1.25
C LEU A 148 8.89 22.01 1.86
N SER A 149 10.14 21.69 1.50
CA SER A 149 11.33 22.44 1.89
C SER A 149 11.23 23.89 1.42
N ASP A 150 10.92 24.11 0.16
CA ASP A 150 10.77 25.46 -0.41
C ASP A 150 9.62 26.23 0.25
N PHE A 151 8.49 25.58 0.50
CA PHE A 151 7.32 26.18 1.15
C PHE A 151 7.57 26.56 2.59
N THR A 152 8.30 25.73 3.36
CA THR A 152 8.57 25.96 4.77
C THR A 152 9.84 26.77 5.03
N GLY A 153 10.70 26.95 4.02
CA GLY A 153 12.05 27.50 4.17
C GLY A 153 13.00 26.61 4.96
N CYS A 154 12.69 25.31 5.09
CA CYS A 154 13.47 24.35 5.87
C CYS A 154 14.21 23.39 4.93
N THR A 155 15.54 23.34 5.02
CA THR A 155 16.40 22.49 4.19
C THR A 155 16.83 21.21 4.88
N GLN A 156 16.55 21.05 6.17
CA GLN A 156 16.92 19.87 6.95
C GLN A 156 15.83 18.80 6.85
N VAL A 157 16.20 17.59 6.46
CA VAL A 157 15.30 16.45 6.27
C VAL A 157 15.79 15.24 7.04
N VAL A 158 14.88 14.58 7.75
CA VAL A 158 15.12 13.28 8.40
C VAL A 158 14.34 12.21 7.64
N ASP A 159 15.05 11.28 7.02
CA ASP A 159 14.48 10.14 6.30
C ASP A 159 14.53 8.91 7.21
N VAL A 160 13.35 8.43 7.64
CA VAL A 160 13.22 7.34 8.62
C VAL A 160 12.86 6.04 7.95
N GLY A 161 13.60 4.96 8.27
CA GLY A 161 13.50 3.68 7.59
C GLY A 161 14.06 3.76 6.17
N SER A 162 15.21 4.43 6.03
CA SER A 162 15.81 4.80 4.75
C SER A 162 16.34 3.61 3.93
N GLY A 163 16.49 2.44 4.55
CA GLY A 163 17.02 1.24 3.88
C GLY A 163 18.42 1.46 3.30
N GLN A 164 18.58 1.26 2.00
CA GLN A 164 19.84 1.49 1.29
C GLN A 164 20.09 2.97 0.92
N GLY A 165 19.34 3.91 1.50
CA GLY A 165 19.55 5.34 1.33
C GLY A 165 19.24 5.91 -0.05
N HIS A 166 18.48 5.22 -0.90
CA HIS A 166 18.23 5.70 -2.26
C HIS A 166 17.45 7.02 -2.30
N LEU A 167 16.42 7.19 -1.44
CA LEU A 167 15.69 8.46 -1.33
C LEU A 167 16.58 9.53 -0.70
N SER A 168 17.23 9.22 0.42
CA SER A 168 18.16 10.12 1.13
C SER A 168 19.23 10.66 0.19
N ARG A 169 19.83 9.79 -0.62
CA ARG A 169 20.84 10.13 -1.62
C ARG A 169 20.32 11.05 -2.70
N PHE A 170 19.13 10.79 -3.23
CA PHE A 170 18.50 11.65 -4.23
C PHE A 170 18.17 13.03 -3.66
N MET A 171 17.63 13.11 -2.44
CA MET A 171 17.33 14.38 -1.78
C MET A 171 18.60 15.19 -1.48
N ALA A 172 19.67 14.53 -1.02
CA ALA A 172 20.91 15.21 -0.67
C ALA A 172 21.70 15.62 -1.91
N LEU A 173 22.11 14.65 -2.74
CA LEU A 173 23.02 14.87 -3.86
C LEU A 173 22.33 15.36 -5.15
N GLY A 174 21.02 15.09 -5.27
CA GLY A 174 20.23 15.50 -6.43
C GLY A 174 19.43 16.77 -6.23
N LEU A 175 18.93 17.03 -5.00
CA LEU A 175 18.05 18.16 -4.72
C LEU A 175 18.66 19.19 -3.75
N GLY A 176 19.89 18.97 -3.28
CA GLY A 176 20.65 19.90 -2.43
C GLY A 176 20.06 20.08 -1.01
N LEU A 177 19.39 19.06 -0.47
CA LEU A 177 18.87 19.08 0.89
C LEU A 177 19.88 18.52 1.89
N MET A 178 19.83 18.99 3.13
CA MET A 178 20.62 18.41 4.23
C MET A 178 19.86 17.22 4.81
N VAL A 179 20.34 16.00 4.54
CA VAL A 179 19.59 14.79 4.85
C VAL A 179 20.28 13.99 5.96
N LYS A 180 19.52 13.69 7.03
CA LYS A 180 19.84 12.67 8.02
C LYS A 180 19.02 11.44 7.71
N SER A 181 19.68 10.30 7.59
CA SER A 181 19.10 9.02 7.19
C SER A 181 19.17 8.08 8.40
N ILE A 182 18.02 7.60 8.86
CA ILE A 182 17.90 6.70 10.02
C ILE A 182 17.45 5.31 9.54
N GLU A 183 18.24 4.28 9.85
CA GLU A 183 17.97 2.89 9.51
C GLU A 183 18.39 1.97 10.65
N GLY A 184 17.56 0.97 10.98
CA GLY A 184 17.84 0.02 12.07
C GLY A 184 18.83 -1.08 11.70
N ASP A 185 18.98 -1.42 10.43
CA ASP A 185 19.90 -2.47 9.96
C ASP A 185 21.24 -1.86 9.55
N GLN A 186 22.28 -2.15 10.34
CA GLN A 186 23.63 -1.70 10.10
C GLN A 186 24.15 -2.09 8.71
N ARG A 187 23.82 -3.28 8.20
CA ARG A 187 24.26 -3.73 6.88
C ARG A 187 23.70 -2.86 5.76
N LEU A 188 22.45 -2.40 5.93
CA LEU A 188 21.83 -1.48 4.98
C LEU A 188 22.47 -0.10 5.03
N VAL A 189 22.83 0.38 6.22
CA VAL A 189 23.56 1.65 6.41
C VAL A 189 24.94 1.59 5.75
N GLU A 190 25.74 0.55 6.00
CA GLU A 190 27.04 0.37 5.37
C GLU A 190 26.94 0.30 3.84
N ARG A 191 25.89 -0.36 3.33
CA ARG A 191 25.63 -0.39 1.90
C ARG A 191 25.24 0.99 1.37
N ALA A 192 24.42 1.75 2.10
CA ALA A 192 24.06 3.11 1.72
C ALA A 192 25.28 4.02 1.60
N GLN A 193 26.19 3.99 2.57
CA GLN A 193 27.44 4.75 2.55
C GLN A 193 28.33 4.41 1.34
N ARG A 194 28.45 3.12 1.00
CA ARG A 194 29.19 2.69 -0.20
C ARG A 194 28.57 3.21 -1.48
N LEU A 195 27.23 3.13 -1.59
CA LEU A 195 26.51 3.64 -2.76
C LEU A 195 26.58 5.17 -2.87
N ASP A 196 26.69 5.90 -1.75
CA ASP A 196 26.91 7.35 -1.75
C ASP A 196 28.29 7.69 -2.33
N GLN A 197 29.34 6.97 -1.91
CA GLN A 197 30.68 7.15 -2.45
C GLN A 197 30.76 6.85 -3.95
N GLU A 198 30.11 5.74 -4.39
CA GLU A 198 30.04 5.40 -5.82
C GLU A 198 29.35 6.50 -6.63
N LEU A 199 28.26 7.07 -6.10
CA LEU A 199 27.55 8.15 -6.78
C LEU A 199 28.37 9.42 -6.84
N LEU A 200 29.01 9.84 -5.75
CA LEU A 200 29.90 11.01 -5.73
C LEU A 200 30.99 10.91 -6.79
N GLN A 201 31.68 9.77 -6.85
CA GLN A 201 32.70 9.53 -7.87
C GLN A 201 32.11 9.59 -9.31
N ALA A 202 30.88 9.13 -9.52
CA ALA A 202 30.23 9.20 -10.82
C ALA A 202 29.90 10.65 -11.20
N LEU A 203 29.38 11.43 -10.24
CA LEU A 203 29.04 12.85 -10.44
C LEU A 203 30.29 13.70 -10.72
N GLU A 204 31.37 13.49 -10.00
CA GLU A 204 32.65 14.16 -10.23
C GLU A 204 33.23 13.86 -11.64
N LYS A 205 33.06 12.63 -12.13
CA LYS A 205 33.47 12.26 -13.48
C LYS A 205 32.61 12.94 -14.54
N GLU A 206 31.31 13.08 -14.30
CA GLU A 206 30.41 13.81 -15.21
C GLU A 206 30.74 15.31 -15.26
N GLU A 207 31.03 15.94 -14.13
CA GLU A 207 31.45 17.35 -14.06
C GLU A 207 32.77 17.61 -14.82
N LYS A 208 33.74 16.73 -14.66
CA LYS A 208 35.01 16.83 -15.41
C LYS A 208 34.80 16.69 -16.92
N ARG A 209 33.76 15.95 -17.36
CA ARG A 209 33.44 15.79 -18.80
C ARG A 209 32.62 16.95 -19.37
N ASN A 210 31.86 17.64 -18.54
CA ASN A 210 30.95 18.71 -18.97
C ASN A 210 31.01 19.92 -18.02
N PRO A 211 32.10 20.73 -18.07
CA PRO A 211 32.33 21.84 -17.14
C PRO A 211 31.26 22.94 -17.15
N GLN A 212 30.40 22.97 -18.18
CA GLN A 212 29.32 23.95 -18.28
C GLN A 212 28.10 23.68 -17.38
N VAL A 213 28.03 22.50 -16.74
CA VAL A 213 26.97 22.12 -15.82
C VAL A 213 27.48 22.22 -14.37
N VAL A 214 28.05 23.35 -14.00
CA VAL A 214 28.49 23.58 -12.61
C VAL A 214 27.25 23.82 -11.74
N GLN A 215 26.90 22.87 -10.90
CA GLN A 215 25.98 23.14 -9.80
C GLN A 215 26.68 24.03 -8.76
N THR A 216 26.11 25.21 -8.52
CA THR A 216 26.67 26.24 -7.64
C THR A 216 26.57 25.95 -6.13
N SER A 217 26.03 24.80 -5.74
CA SER A 217 25.84 24.43 -4.33
C SER A 217 26.75 23.28 -3.89
N PRO A 218 27.36 23.35 -2.69
CA PRO A 218 28.17 22.26 -2.16
C PRO A 218 27.30 21.00 -2.00
N ARG A 219 27.79 19.87 -2.51
CA ARG A 219 27.11 18.58 -2.36
C ARG A 219 27.45 17.96 -1.01
N HIS A 220 26.44 17.74 -0.22
CA HIS A 220 26.57 17.03 1.06
C HIS A 220 26.00 15.62 0.92
N SER A 221 26.78 14.60 1.28
CA SER A 221 26.25 13.23 1.41
C SER A 221 25.23 13.17 2.55
N PRO A 222 24.25 12.26 2.47
CA PRO A 222 23.39 12.00 3.61
C PRO A 222 24.20 11.57 4.84
N HIS A 223 23.81 12.05 6.01
CA HIS A 223 24.35 11.58 7.28
C HIS A 223 23.59 10.34 7.73
N HIS A 224 24.19 9.17 7.65
CA HIS A 224 23.58 7.89 8.01
C HIS A 224 23.78 7.57 9.49
N VAL A 225 22.68 7.20 10.16
CA VAL A 225 22.64 6.81 11.57
C VAL A 225 22.02 5.41 11.68
N VAL A 226 22.72 4.49 12.34
CA VAL A 226 22.19 3.17 12.69
C VAL A 226 21.35 3.33 13.94
N ARG A 227 20.01 3.25 13.79
CA ARG A 227 19.11 3.34 14.92
C ARG A 227 17.77 2.66 14.60
N TRP A 228 17.27 1.89 15.54
CA TRP A 228 15.91 1.40 15.52
C TRP A 228 14.99 2.49 16.07
N VAL A 229 13.95 2.84 15.32
CA VAL A 229 12.95 3.82 15.74
C VAL A 229 11.84 3.10 16.48
N ASP A 230 11.78 3.31 17.80
CA ASP A 230 10.68 2.84 18.62
C ASP A 230 9.45 3.75 18.39
N PRO A 231 8.25 3.18 18.11
CA PRO A 231 7.02 3.96 18.00
C PRO A 231 6.65 4.79 19.23
N THR A 232 7.18 4.41 20.40
CA THR A 232 6.95 5.09 21.68
C THR A 232 8.10 6.01 22.10
N ALA A 233 9.19 6.07 21.31
CA ALA A 233 10.37 6.88 21.60
C ALA A 233 10.01 8.36 21.71
N LEU A 234 10.70 9.05 22.63
CA LEU A 234 10.55 10.49 22.79
C LEU A 234 11.09 11.23 21.55
N CYS A 235 10.53 12.39 21.28
CA CYS A 235 10.88 13.28 20.18
C CYS A 235 12.37 13.55 20.06
N GLU A 236 13.01 13.85 21.18
CA GLU A 236 14.43 14.16 21.28
C GLU A 236 15.35 13.04 20.78
N GLU A 237 14.89 11.81 20.88
CA GLU A 237 15.66 10.66 20.46
C GLU A 237 15.76 10.49 18.94
N LEU A 238 14.71 10.87 18.19
CA LEU A 238 14.72 10.88 16.74
C LEU A 238 15.50 12.07 16.17
N LEU A 239 15.45 13.17 16.89
CA LEU A 239 15.93 14.47 16.46
C LEU A 239 17.31 14.80 17.04
N LEU A 240 18.21 13.81 17.19
CA LEU A 240 19.59 14.07 17.62
C LEU A 240 20.10 15.37 17.01
N PRO A 241 20.67 16.29 17.83
CA PRO A 241 21.11 17.58 17.35
C PRO A 241 22.02 17.41 16.13
N LEU A 242 21.75 18.13 15.07
CA LEU A 242 22.74 18.37 14.02
C LEU A 242 23.89 19.14 14.71
N GLU A 243 25.11 18.74 14.44
CA GLU A 243 26.34 19.17 15.15
C GLU A 243 26.64 20.70 15.17
N ASN A 244 25.72 21.54 14.69
CA ASN A 244 25.85 23.00 14.78
C ASN A 244 24.53 23.67 15.20
N PRO A 245 24.37 24.02 16.47
CA PRO A 245 23.27 24.86 16.95
C PRO A 245 23.59 26.34 16.67
N CYS A 246 23.71 26.73 15.41
CA CYS A 246 23.78 28.14 15.06
C CYS A 246 22.37 28.71 15.00
N GLN A 247 22.00 29.46 16.02
CA GLN A 247 20.92 30.47 16.10
C GLN A 247 19.50 30.01 15.70
N GLY A 248 18.69 29.62 16.65
CA GLY A 248 17.27 29.35 16.54
C GLY A 248 16.93 27.85 16.73
N ARG A 249 15.67 27.57 17.05
CA ARG A 249 15.18 26.18 17.10
C ARG A 249 15.40 25.50 15.77
N ALA A 250 16.09 24.39 15.76
CA ALA A 250 16.32 23.60 14.55
C ALA A 250 14.97 23.18 13.95
N ARG A 251 14.70 23.60 12.71
CA ARG A 251 13.49 23.20 11.97
C ARG A 251 13.83 22.04 11.03
N LEU A 252 12.95 21.06 10.95
CA LEU A 252 13.19 19.89 10.12
C LEU A 252 11.91 19.35 9.48
N LEU A 253 12.10 18.64 8.37
CA LEU A 253 11.10 17.88 7.66
C LEU A 253 11.28 16.40 7.99
N LEU A 254 10.20 15.71 8.31
CA LEU A 254 10.21 14.24 8.39
C LEU A 254 9.78 13.64 7.08
N THR A 255 10.43 12.56 6.66
CA THR A 255 9.98 11.73 5.54
C THR A 255 10.23 10.26 5.80
N GLY A 256 9.48 9.41 5.10
CA GLY A 256 9.67 7.97 5.13
C GLY A 256 9.01 7.32 3.91
N LEU A 257 9.84 6.73 3.05
CA LEU A 257 9.37 5.93 1.93
C LEU A 257 9.24 4.47 2.39
N HIS A 258 8.03 3.94 2.38
CA HIS A 258 7.69 2.64 2.97
C HIS A 258 7.76 2.62 4.51
N ALA A 259 7.53 3.75 5.17
CA ALA A 259 7.31 3.81 6.60
C ALA A 259 5.98 3.15 6.96
N CYS A 260 5.97 1.81 6.98
CA CYS A 260 4.79 0.98 7.10
C CYS A 260 4.52 0.56 8.54
N GLY A 261 3.26 0.17 8.84
CA GLY A 261 2.85 -0.25 10.17
C GLY A 261 3.05 0.88 11.19
N ASP A 262 3.49 0.53 12.38
CA ASP A 262 3.64 1.46 13.49
C ASP A 262 4.73 2.51 13.29
N LEU A 263 5.66 2.30 12.37
CA LEU A 263 6.60 3.34 11.99
C LEU A 263 5.89 4.58 11.40
N SER A 264 4.82 4.37 10.62
CA SER A 264 4.00 5.48 10.12
C SER A 264 3.28 6.23 11.24
N VAL A 265 2.90 5.52 12.30
CA VAL A 265 2.30 6.09 13.51
C VAL A 265 3.32 6.92 14.30
N ALA A 266 4.52 6.38 14.48
CA ALA A 266 5.62 7.09 15.14
C ALA A 266 5.89 8.43 14.44
N LEU A 267 5.98 8.44 13.10
CA LEU A 267 6.17 9.68 12.34
C LEU A 267 5.04 10.69 12.56
N LEU A 268 3.78 10.25 12.63
CA LEU A 268 2.62 11.12 12.90
C LEU A 268 2.67 11.69 14.32
N ARG A 269 3.03 10.87 15.31
CA ARG A 269 3.18 11.31 16.72
C ARG A 269 4.28 12.35 16.83
N HIS A 270 5.45 12.10 16.23
CA HIS A 270 6.54 13.08 16.25
C HIS A 270 6.16 14.39 15.55
N PHE A 271 5.45 14.32 14.44
CA PHE A 271 4.96 15.52 13.76
C PHE A 271 3.98 16.31 14.64
N SER A 272 3.14 15.65 15.42
CA SER A 272 2.16 16.32 16.28
C SER A 272 2.76 16.89 17.59
N CYS A 273 3.79 16.19 18.14
CA CYS A 273 4.36 16.54 19.45
C CYS A 273 5.61 17.44 19.34
N CYS A 274 6.41 17.33 18.26
CA CYS A 274 7.66 18.08 18.13
C CYS A 274 7.46 19.41 17.42
N PRO A 275 7.66 20.55 18.09
CA PRO A 275 7.55 21.87 17.47
C PRO A 275 8.58 22.11 16.35
N GLU A 276 9.70 21.41 16.41
CA GLU A 276 10.80 21.48 15.44
C GLU A 276 10.41 20.82 14.10
N VAL A 277 9.49 19.87 14.12
CA VAL A 277 9.00 19.19 12.90
C VAL A 277 7.97 20.07 12.21
N VAL A 278 8.36 20.72 11.13
CA VAL A 278 7.51 21.70 10.41
C VAL A 278 6.67 21.08 9.31
N ALA A 279 7.06 19.91 8.80
CA ALA A 279 6.26 19.15 7.83
C ALA A 279 6.61 17.67 7.85
N LEU A 280 5.67 16.86 7.37
CA LEU A 280 5.80 15.40 7.24
C LEU A 280 5.35 14.96 5.86
N ALA A 281 6.17 14.16 5.19
CA ALA A 281 5.83 13.44 3.97
C ALA A 281 6.13 11.95 4.13
N SER A 282 5.13 11.14 4.44
CA SER A 282 5.26 9.70 4.65
C SER A 282 4.40 8.90 3.68
N VAL A 283 4.97 7.82 3.13
CA VAL A 283 4.27 6.87 2.26
C VAL A 283 4.27 5.51 2.93
N GLY A 284 3.12 5.11 3.46
CA GLY A 284 2.88 3.79 4.03
C GLY A 284 1.94 2.98 3.13
N CYS A 285 2.25 1.70 2.90
CA CYS A 285 1.48 0.82 2.02
C CYS A 285 1.08 -0.50 2.67
N CYS A 286 1.57 -0.84 3.86
CA CYS A 286 1.33 -2.12 4.54
C CYS A 286 0.49 -1.90 5.80
N TYR A 287 -0.80 -1.60 5.61
CA TYR A 287 -1.74 -1.34 6.72
C TYR A 287 -1.92 -2.55 7.63
N MET A 288 -1.71 -3.78 7.13
CA MET A 288 -1.76 -4.99 7.94
C MET A 288 -0.69 -5.04 9.06
N LYS A 289 0.35 -4.22 8.97
CA LYS A 289 1.41 -4.13 9.97
C LYS A 289 1.13 -3.13 11.10
N LEU A 290 -0.01 -2.47 11.08
CA LEU A 290 -0.44 -1.63 12.21
C LEU A 290 -0.75 -2.52 13.41
N SER A 291 -0.28 -2.16 14.59
CA SER A 291 -0.61 -2.85 15.82
C SER A 291 -2.06 -2.58 16.27
N ASP A 292 -2.56 -3.45 17.12
CA ASP A 292 -3.85 -3.30 17.78
C ASP A 292 -3.69 -3.74 19.26
N PRO A 293 -3.83 -2.85 20.23
CA PRO A 293 -4.01 -1.41 20.11
C PRO A 293 -2.70 -0.66 19.79
N GLY A 294 -2.82 0.61 19.40
CA GLY A 294 -1.71 1.56 19.28
C GLY A 294 -1.37 2.03 17.87
N GLY A 295 -1.58 1.17 16.85
CA GLY A 295 -1.37 1.54 15.44
C GLY A 295 -2.63 2.01 14.73
N TYR A 296 -3.79 1.52 15.16
CA TYR A 296 -5.12 1.89 14.71
C TYR A 296 -6.16 1.48 15.76
N PRO A 297 -7.18 2.31 16.09
CA PRO A 297 -7.29 3.70 15.67
C PRO A 297 -6.31 4.62 16.43
N LEU A 298 -6.01 5.78 15.85
CA LEU A 298 -5.22 6.85 16.48
C LEU A 298 -6.10 7.94 17.08
N SER A 299 -7.17 8.32 16.35
CA SER A 299 -8.09 9.37 16.80
C SER A 299 -9.06 8.84 17.84
N GLN A 300 -9.34 9.68 18.85
CA GLN A 300 -10.36 9.36 19.83
C GLN A 300 -11.75 9.31 19.21
N TRP A 301 -11.99 10.11 18.17
CA TRP A 301 -13.25 10.10 17.45
C TRP A 301 -13.54 8.75 16.83
N VAL A 302 -12.62 8.19 16.04
CA VAL A 302 -12.81 6.89 15.40
C VAL A 302 -12.90 5.77 16.45
N ALA A 303 -12.09 5.82 17.51
CA ALA A 303 -12.13 4.84 18.60
C ALA A 303 -13.50 4.78 19.31
N GLY A 304 -14.25 5.87 19.31
CA GLY A 304 -15.60 5.95 19.88
C GLY A 304 -16.72 5.48 18.95
N LEU A 305 -16.45 5.14 17.68
CA LEU A 305 -17.48 4.74 16.72
C LEU A 305 -17.79 3.23 16.80
N PRO A 306 -19.03 2.80 16.74
CA PRO A 306 -19.35 1.39 16.60
C PRO A 306 -18.87 0.86 15.25
N GLY A 307 -18.25 -0.34 15.25
CA GLY A 307 -17.76 -0.99 14.02
C GLY A 307 -16.49 -0.39 13.44
N TYR A 308 -15.70 0.33 14.25
CA TYR A 308 -14.42 0.91 13.83
C TYR A 308 -13.34 -0.16 13.64
N GLU A 309 -13.48 -1.31 14.25
CA GLU A 309 -12.42 -2.32 14.30
C GLU A 309 -12.06 -2.82 12.91
N LEU A 310 -10.78 -2.76 12.61
CA LEU A 310 -10.20 -3.25 11.36
C LEU A 310 -9.21 -4.39 11.67
N PRO A 311 -9.66 -5.65 11.76
CA PRO A 311 -8.77 -6.78 11.96
C PRO A 311 -7.78 -6.92 10.78
N TYR A 312 -6.75 -7.76 10.98
CA TYR A 312 -5.68 -7.99 10.03
C TYR A 312 -6.19 -8.17 8.59
N ARG A 313 -7.24 -8.96 8.39
CA ARG A 313 -7.78 -9.28 7.05
C ARG A 313 -8.24 -8.03 6.28
N LEU A 314 -8.96 -7.12 6.95
CA LEU A 314 -9.41 -5.89 6.33
C LEU A 314 -8.23 -4.97 5.99
N ARG A 315 -7.29 -4.83 6.93
CA ARG A 315 -6.08 -4.03 6.74
C ARG A 315 -5.19 -4.60 5.63
N GLU A 316 -5.10 -5.92 5.49
CA GLU A 316 -4.43 -6.59 4.37
C GLU A 316 -5.14 -6.27 3.04
N GLY A 317 -6.47 -6.37 3.01
CA GLY A 317 -7.28 -6.01 1.84
C GLY A 317 -7.01 -4.58 1.35
N ALA A 318 -6.89 -3.63 2.27
CA ALA A 318 -6.59 -2.22 1.97
C ALA A 318 -5.21 -1.99 1.33
N CYS A 319 -4.30 -2.96 1.39
CA CYS A 319 -2.98 -2.86 0.75
C CYS A 319 -3.01 -3.16 -0.76
N HIS A 320 -4.13 -3.64 -1.29
CA HIS A 320 -4.27 -3.94 -2.70
C HIS A 320 -4.71 -2.71 -3.51
N ALA A 321 -4.02 -2.47 -4.62
CA ALA A 321 -4.43 -1.45 -5.58
C ALA A 321 -5.58 -1.98 -6.44
N LEU A 322 -6.78 -1.43 -6.24
CA LEU A 322 -7.99 -1.81 -6.99
C LEU A 322 -7.79 -1.62 -8.50
N GLU A 323 -7.09 -0.55 -8.88
CA GLU A 323 -6.81 -0.19 -10.26
C GLU A 323 -5.94 -1.24 -10.96
N GLU A 324 -4.88 -1.72 -10.28
CA GLU A 324 -4.01 -2.78 -10.79
C GLU A 324 -4.77 -4.11 -10.94
N TYR A 325 -5.67 -4.41 -10.01
CA TYR A 325 -6.49 -5.60 -10.11
C TYR A 325 -7.50 -5.51 -11.25
N ALA A 326 -8.12 -4.35 -11.45
CA ALA A 326 -9.02 -4.12 -12.58
C ALA A 326 -8.32 -4.28 -13.93
N GLU A 327 -7.07 -3.81 -14.05
CA GLU A 327 -6.24 -4.03 -15.24
C GLU A 327 -5.95 -5.53 -15.48
N ARG A 328 -5.67 -6.28 -14.40
CA ARG A 328 -5.51 -7.74 -14.50
C ARG A 328 -6.78 -8.45 -14.94
N LEU A 329 -7.94 -8.00 -14.48
CA LEU A 329 -9.24 -8.49 -14.93
C LEU A 329 -9.47 -8.17 -16.41
N GLN A 330 -9.17 -6.96 -16.86
CA GLN A 330 -9.32 -6.55 -18.27
C GLN A 330 -8.49 -7.43 -19.20
N LYS A 331 -7.25 -7.72 -18.80
CA LYS A 331 -6.34 -8.59 -19.58
C LYS A 331 -6.72 -10.06 -19.52
N ALA A 332 -7.65 -10.46 -18.66
CA ALA A 332 -8.03 -11.86 -18.39
C ALA A 332 -6.81 -12.79 -18.24
N GLY A 333 -5.77 -12.29 -17.57
CA GLY A 333 -4.49 -12.98 -17.46
C GLY A 333 -4.56 -14.24 -16.61
N PRO A 334 -3.67 -15.24 -16.88
CA PRO A 334 -3.67 -16.55 -16.22
C PRO A 334 -3.41 -16.47 -14.70
N GLY A 335 -2.91 -15.33 -14.21
CA GLY A 335 -2.69 -15.09 -12.78
C GLY A 335 -3.97 -15.04 -11.93
N LEU A 336 -5.14 -14.81 -12.54
CA LEU A 336 -6.43 -14.79 -11.83
C LEU A 336 -6.79 -16.17 -11.26
N ARG A 337 -6.37 -17.24 -11.92
CA ARG A 337 -6.56 -18.62 -11.49
C ARG A 337 -5.92 -18.95 -10.14
N THR A 338 -4.93 -18.20 -9.71
CA THR A 338 -4.18 -18.46 -8.48
C THR A 338 -5.09 -18.51 -7.25
N HIS A 339 -6.13 -17.68 -7.17
CA HIS A 339 -7.06 -17.70 -6.04
C HIS A 339 -7.89 -18.99 -6.01
N CYS A 340 -8.36 -19.44 -7.17
CA CYS A 340 -9.09 -20.71 -7.30
C CYS A 340 -8.20 -21.91 -6.94
N TYR A 341 -6.96 -21.94 -7.41
CA TYR A 341 -6.00 -22.99 -7.10
C TYR A 341 -5.70 -23.05 -5.58
N ARG A 342 -5.52 -21.90 -4.93
CA ARG A 342 -5.31 -21.83 -3.49
C ARG A 342 -6.53 -22.34 -2.71
N ALA A 343 -7.73 -21.97 -3.13
CA ALA A 343 -8.96 -22.41 -2.48
C ALA A 343 -9.20 -23.93 -2.70
N ALA A 344 -8.88 -24.46 -3.86
CA ALA A 344 -8.94 -25.90 -4.13
C ALA A 344 -7.91 -26.67 -3.28
N LEU A 345 -6.67 -26.17 -3.16
CA LEU A 345 -5.64 -26.76 -2.29
C LEU A 345 -6.08 -26.79 -0.83
N GLU A 346 -6.71 -25.73 -0.31
CA GLU A 346 -7.20 -25.68 1.07
C GLU A 346 -8.20 -26.81 1.36
N THR A 347 -9.05 -27.19 0.40
CA THR A 347 -9.98 -28.33 0.58
C THR A 347 -9.24 -29.64 0.76
N VAL A 348 -8.11 -29.84 0.07
CA VAL A 348 -7.28 -31.05 0.22
C VAL A 348 -6.55 -31.05 1.55
N ILE A 349 -5.97 -29.92 1.94
CA ILE A 349 -5.28 -29.77 3.23
C ILE A 349 -6.24 -30.05 4.39
N ARG A 350 -7.41 -29.41 4.41
CA ARG A 350 -8.39 -29.61 5.48
C ARG A 350 -8.97 -31.01 5.55
N ARG A 351 -9.06 -31.71 4.40
CA ARG A 351 -9.46 -33.12 4.41
C ARG A 351 -8.39 -34.01 5.07
N ALA A 352 -7.10 -33.72 4.78
CA ALA A 352 -5.98 -34.48 5.35
C ALA A 352 -5.70 -34.10 6.82
N ARG A 353 -5.83 -32.83 7.16
CA ARG A 353 -5.52 -32.25 8.48
C ARG A 353 -6.53 -31.14 8.81
N PRO A 354 -7.67 -31.48 9.41
CA PRO A 354 -8.74 -30.50 9.72
C PRO A 354 -8.32 -29.34 10.61
N GLU A 355 -7.32 -29.55 11.47
CA GLU A 355 -6.75 -28.53 12.35
C GLU A 355 -5.84 -27.53 11.60
N LEU A 356 -5.31 -27.91 10.45
CA LEU A 356 -4.41 -27.06 9.67
C LEU A 356 -5.21 -26.13 8.75
N ARG A 357 -5.65 -25.03 9.31
CA ARG A 357 -6.43 -24.02 8.58
C ARG A 357 -5.52 -22.93 8.05
N ARG A 358 -5.66 -22.60 6.76
CA ARG A 358 -4.96 -21.49 6.09
C ARG A 358 -3.44 -21.52 6.32
N PRO A 359 -2.78 -22.67 6.13
CA PRO A 359 -1.34 -22.68 6.23
C PRO A 359 -0.77 -21.74 5.16
N GLY A 360 0.21 -20.94 5.53
CA GLY A 360 0.83 -19.96 4.65
C GLY A 360 1.61 -20.63 3.50
N VAL A 361 0.91 -21.13 2.50
CA VAL A 361 1.54 -21.66 1.28
C VAL A 361 2.17 -20.49 0.52
N GLN A 362 3.45 -20.27 0.78
CA GLN A 362 4.18 -19.21 0.09
C GLN A 362 4.44 -19.56 -1.38
N GLY A 363 4.35 -18.53 -2.20
CA GLY A 363 4.57 -18.42 -3.62
C GLY A 363 5.07 -19.66 -4.38
N ILE A 364 4.15 -20.49 -4.89
CA ILE A 364 4.48 -21.48 -5.91
C ILE A 364 4.78 -20.68 -7.20
N PRO A 365 6.00 -20.77 -7.76
CA PRO A 365 6.33 -20.02 -8.96
C PRO A 365 5.55 -20.58 -10.16
N ARG A 366 5.29 -19.73 -11.16
CA ARG A 366 4.67 -20.10 -12.43
C ARG A 366 3.34 -20.87 -12.31
N VAL A 367 2.49 -20.47 -11.37
CA VAL A 367 1.19 -21.13 -11.12
C VAL A 367 0.36 -21.31 -12.40
N HIS A 368 0.48 -20.38 -13.34
CA HIS A 368 -0.26 -20.39 -14.60
C HIS A 368 0.18 -21.48 -15.59
N GLU A 369 1.37 -22.06 -15.40
CA GLU A 369 1.91 -23.15 -16.21
C GLU A 369 1.58 -24.53 -15.62
N LEU A 370 1.17 -24.59 -14.36
CA LEU A 370 0.93 -25.83 -13.62
C LEU A 370 -0.50 -26.35 -13.84
N LYS A 371 -0.63 -27.67 -13.94
CA LYS A 371 -1.90 -28.34 -13.74
C LYS A 371 -2.29 -28.28 -12.25
N ILE A 372 -3.58 -28.44 -11.96
CA ILE A 372 -4.05 -28.36 -10.56
C ILE A 372 -3.43 -29.45 -9.70
N GLU A 373 -3.21 -30.64 -10.23
CA GLU A 373 -2.58 -31.75 -9.53
C GLU A 373 -1.15 -31.40 -9.11
N GLU A 374 -0.36 -30.86 -10.02
CA GLU A 374 1.02 -30.43 -9.77
C GLU A 374 1.08 -29.30 -8.75
N TYR A 375 0.13 -28.36 -8.84
CA TYR A 375 0.01 -27.26 -7.88
C TYR A 375 -0.32 -27.80 -6.47
N VAL A 376 -1.27 -28.72 -6.36
CA VAL A 376 -1.66 -29.34 -5.09
C VAL A 376 -0.50 -30.11 -4.48
N GLN A 377 0.21 -30.93 -5.26
CA GLN A 377 1.38 -31.69 -4.79
C GLN A 377 2.48 -30.78 -4.24
N GLN A 378 2.82 -29.71 -4.97
CA GLN A 378 3.79 -28.73 -4.51
C GLN A 378 3.30 -27.98 -3.25
N GLY A 379 2.02 -27.66 -3.18
CA GLY A 379 1.40 -27.01 -2.03
C GLY A 379 1.43 -27.89 -0.77
N LEU A 380 1.08 -29.18 -0.90
CA LEU A 380 1.14 -30.16 0.18
C LEU A 380 2.57 -30.31 0.74
N GLN A 381 3.56 -30.42 -0.15
CA GLN A 381 4.96 -30.50 0.25
C GLN A 381 5.39 -29.27 1.08
N ARG A 382 4.95 -28.07 0.70
CA ARG A 382 5.31 -26.82 1.41
C ARG A 382 4.73 -26.70 2.80
N VAL A 383 3.61 -27.38 3.06
CA VAL A 383 2.97 -27.40 4.37
C VAL A 383 3.32 -28.66 5.18
N GLY A 384 4.28 -29.46 4.70
CA GLY A 384 4.76 -30.67 5.39
C GLY A 384 3.80 -31.85 5.33
N LEU A 385 2.93 -31.89 4.31
CA LEU A 385 2.05 -33.01 4.02
C LEU A 385 2.62 -33.88 2.88
N ASP A 386 2.18 -35.14 2.83
CA ASP A 386 2.58 -36.05 1.77
C ASP A 386 2.07 -35.58 0.39
N PRO A 387 2.94 -35.24 -0.56
CA PRO A 387 2.54 -34.82 -1.90
C PRO A 387 1.86 -35.95 -2.72
N GLN A 388 1.98 -37.21 -2.30
CA GLN A 388 1.35 -38.36 -2.95
C GLN A 388 -0.03 -38.71 -2.36
N LEU A 389 -0.59 -37.88 -1.51
CA LEU A 389 -1.96 -38.07 -1.03
C LEU A 389 -2.92 -38.29 -2.20
N PRO A 390 -3.86 -39.27 -2.07
CA PRO A 390 -4.82 -39.55 -3.12
C PRO A 390 -5.73 -38.32 -3.35
N LEU A 391 -5.70 -37.78 -4.56
CA LEU A 391 -6.48 -36.61 -4.95
C LEU A 391 -7.81 -37.03 -5.57
N ASN A 392 -8.90 -36.42 -5.14
CA ASN A 392 -10.18 -36.51 -5.85
C ASN A 392 -10.18 -35.52 -7.04
N LEU A 393 -9.71 -35.99 -8.18
CA LEU A 393 -9.59 -35.15 -9.39
C LEU A 393 -10.93 -34.60 -9.86
N ALA A 394 -12.02 -35.38 -9.75
CA ALA A 394 -13.35 -34.90 -10.12
C ALA A 394 -13.79 -33.70 -9.26
N ALA A 395 -13.56 -33.75 -7.94
CA ALA A 395 -13.83 -32.61 -7.07
C ALA A 395 -12.95 -31.39 -7.39
N LEU A 396 -11.66 -31.60 -7.67
CA LEU A 396 -10.76 -30.51 -8.08
C LEU A 396 -11.21 -29.87 -9.40
N GLN A 397 -11.61 -30.65 -10.38
CA GLN A 397 -12.15 -30.12 -11.64
C GLN A 397 -13.47 -29.37 -11.45
N ALA A 398 -14.35 -29.85 -10.56
CA ALA A 398 -15.58 -29.15 -10.19
C ALA A 398 -15.29 -27.79 -9.51
N HIS A 399 -14.22 -27.69 -8.69
CA HIS A 399 -13.77 -26.42 -8.13
C HIS A 399 -13.24 -25.48 -9.22
N LEU A 400 -12.45 -25.98 -10.16
CA LEU A 400 -11.92 -25.17 -11.27
C LEU A 400 -13.02 -24.62 -12.18
N ALA A 401 -14.09 -25.36 -12.38
CA ALA A 401 -15.26 -24.89 -13.13
C ALA A 401 -15.92 -23.66 -12.51
N GLN A 402 -15.65 -23.37 -11.23
CA GLN A 402 -16.15 -22.21 -10.49
C GLN A 402 -15.14 -21.05 -10.42
N GLU A 403 -14.06 -21.07 -11.21
CA GLU A 403 -13.01 -20.04 -11.20
C GLU A 403 -13.60 -18.62 -11.31
N ASN A 404 -14.59 -18.40 -12.17
CA ASN A 404 -15.23 -17.09 -12.33
C ASN A 404 -15.96 -16.62 -11.06
N ARG A 405 -16.58 -17.53 -10.30
CA ARG A 405 -17.22 -17.21 -9.02
C ARG A 405 -16.21 -16.79 -7.96
N VAL A 406 -15.07 -17.49 -7.91
CA VAL A 406 -13.95 -17.12 -7.02
C VAL A 406 -13.45 -15.71 -7.35
N VAL A 407 -13.24 -15.41 -8.63
CA VAL A 407 -12.79 -14.09 -9.11
C VAL A 407 -13.85 -13.02 -8.80
N ALA A 408 -15.14 -13.32 -9.01
CA ALA A 408 -16.23 -12.38 -8.71
C ALA A 408 -16.31 -12.06 -7.22
N PHE A 409 -16.24 -13.07 -6.35
CA PHE A 409 -16.26 -12.86 -4.90
C PHE A 409 -15.06 -12.04 -4.43
N PHE A 410 -13.86 -12.35 -4.92
CA PHE A 410 -12.67 -11.57 -4.60
C PHE A 410 -12.77 -10.11 -5.10
N SER A 411 -13.41 -9.90 -6.25
CA SER A 411 -13.68 -8.56 -6.80
C SER A 411 -14.62 -7.75 -5.88
N LEU A 412 -15.63 -8.38 -5.26
CA LEU A 412 -16.50 -7.73 -4.26
C LEU A 412 -15.69 -7.28 -3.04
N ALA A 413 -14.80 -8.14 -2.51
CA ALA A 413 -13.95 -7.78 -1.39
C ALA A 413 -13.02 -6.61 -1.73
N LEU A 414 -12.42 -6.63 -2.93
CA LEU A 414 -11.53 -5.56 -3.38
C LEU A 414 -12.27 -4.25 -3.71
N LEU A 415 -13.55 -4.31 -4.11
CA LEU A 415 -14.37 -3.11 -4.29
C LEU A 415 -14.51 -2.32 -2.97
N LEU A 416 -14.49 -3.00 -1.83
CA LEU A 416 -14.58 -2.40 -0.49
C LEU A 416 -13.20 -1.97 0.08
N ALA A 417 -12.10 -2.46 -0.47
CA ALA A 417 -10.75 -2.18 0.03
C ALA A 417 -10.42 -0.67 0.10
N PRO A 418 -10.78 0.18 -0.88
CA PRO A 418 -10.58 1.63 -0.79
C PRO A 418 -11.31 2.29 0.39
N LEU A 419 -12.43 1.73 0.86
CA LEU A 419 -13.14 2.27 2.03
C LEU A 419 -12.35 2.02 3.31
N VAL A 420 -11.73 0.85 3.44
CA VAL A 420 -10.87 0.50 4.58
C VAL A 420 -9.65 1.43 4.60
N GLU A 421 -8.99 1.61 3.46
CA GLU A 421 -7.88 2.55 3.33
C GLU A 421 -8.31 3.98 3.69
N THR A 422 -9.46 4.41 3.17
CA THR A 422 -10.00 5.75 3.44
C THR A 422 -10.26 5.95 4.93
N LEU A 423 -10.79 4.96 5.63
CA LEU A 423 -11.02 5.03 7.08
C LEU A 423 -9.69 5.16 7.86
N ILE A 424 -8.67 4.38 7.50
CA ILE A 424 -7.34 4.47 8.12
C ILE A 424 -6.70 5.85 7.89
N LEU A 425 -6.78 6.37 6.68
CA LEU A 425 -6.23 7.69 6.37
C LEU A 425 -7.01 8.81 7.03
N LEU A 426 -8.33 8.66 7.12
CA LEU A 426 -9.21 9.62 7.78
C LEU A 426 -8.97 9.65 9.29
N ASP A 427 -8.79 8.49 9.93
CA ASP A 427 -8.40 8.37 11.33
C ASP A 427 -7.12 9.16 11.64
N ARG A 428 -6.10 9.04 10.78
CA ARG A 428 -4.85 9.80 10.88
C ARG A 428 -5.06 11.32 10.76
N LEU A 429 -5.93 11.75 9.84
CA LEU A 429 -6.26 13.17 9.69
C LEU A 429 -7.02 13.70 10.91
N LEU A 430 -7.97 12.94 11.45
CA LEU A 430 -8.71 13.30 12.67
C LEU A 430 -7.77 13.36 13.88
N TYR A 431 -6.87 12.39 14.03
CA TYR A 431 -5.85 12.41 15.06
C TYR A 431 -5.02 13.70 15.03
N LEU A 432 -4.48 14.06 13.86
CA LEU A 432 -3.70 15.31 13.75
C LEU A 432 -4.52 16.56 14.09
N GLN A 433 -5.82 16.57 13.78
CA GLN A 433 -6.71 17.67 14.16
C GLN A 433 -7.00 17.71 15.66
N GLU A 434 -7.20 16.57 16.30
CA GLU A 434 -7.36 16.45 17.73
C GLU A 434 -6.11 16.99 18.47
N GLN A 435 -4.90 16.62 18.00
CA GLN A 435 -3.65 17.11 18.56
C GLN A 435 -3.45 18.63 18.36
N ALA A 436 -3.90 19.17 17.22
CA ALA A 436 -3.80 20.61 16.96
C ALA A 436 -4.74 21.46 17.82
N LEU A 437 -5.87 20.89 18.26
CA LEU A 437 -6.86 21.54 19.12
C LEU A 437 -6.56 21.37 20.61
N SER A 438 -5.78 20.37 20.98
CA SER A 438 -5.34 20.16 22.37
C SER A 438 -4.24 21.16 22.68
N PRO A 439 -4.26 21.82 23.88
CA PRO A 439 -3.13 22.62 24.32
C PRO A 439 -1.89 21.72 24.31
N ARG A 440 -0.86 22.12 23.59
CA ARG A 440 0.40 21.36 23.48
C ARG A 440 0.99 21.19 24.88
N PHE A 441 0.76 20.03 25.48
CA PHE A 441 1.55 19.63 26.65
C PHE A 441 2.98 19.33 26.14
N PRO A 442 4.02 19.85 26.82
CA PRO A 442 5.38 19.43 26.52
C PRO A 442 5.46 17.91 26.76
N CYS A 443 5.94 17.18 25.76
CA CYS A 443 6.28 15.75 25.86
C CYS A 443 7.43 15.56 26.85
#